data_aaba0cc0b2626ac6f949330459783e2f
#
_entry.id   aaba0cc0b2626ac6f949330459783e2f
#
_cell.length_a   1.000
_cell.length_b   1.000
_cell.length_c   1.000
_cell.angle_alpha   90.00
_cell.angle_beta   90.00
_cell.angle_gamma   90.00
#
_symmetry.space_group_name_H-M   'P 1'
#
loop_
_entity.id
_entity.type
_entity.pdbx_description
1 polymer ?
#
loop_
_entity_poly.entity_id
_entity_poly.type
_entity_poly.pdbx_seq_one_letter_code
_entity_poly.pdbx_strand_id
1 'polypeptide(L)'
;YDWEQVKSEISADRPVYIEAYSFLTERRKPKFLFWGGGIERTYDGGHAWVLDGLRVLGRKIQIVSRISEAVIETFYETNNLVYCSLGWNWKYKSPGTTTNGYYPSGIFDTNKGPEMRSASTSTYGQADRYVYNLNIITGIRR
;
A
#
# COMPACT_ATOMS: atom_id res chain seq x y z
N TYR A 1 8.31 -6.42 -1.42
CA TYR A 1 8.26 -4.98 -1.07
C TYR A 1 9.10 -4.73 0.17
N ASP A 2 10.12 -3.90 0.04
CA ASP A 2 11.02 -3.50 1.12
C ASP A 2 10.81 -2.02 1.43
N TRP A 3 10.30 -1.73 2.63
CA TRP A 3 10.03 -0.37 3.08
C TRP A 3 11.30 0.47 3.24
N GLU A 4 12.37 -0.10 3.81
CA GLU A 4 13.60 0.67 4.06
C GLU A 4 14.30 1.02 2.74
N GLN A 5 14.23 0.15 1.73
CA GLN A 5 14.70 0.46 0.40
C GLN A 5 13.89 1.58 -0.26
N VAL A 6 12.56 1.51 -0.20
CA VAL A 6 11.66 2.57 -0.72
C VAL A 6 11.96 3.90 -0.04
N LYS A 7 12.06 3.90 1.28
CA LYS A 7 12.36 5.09 2.08
C LYS A 7 13.72 5.70 1.69
N SER A 8 14.75 4.87 1.54
CA SER A 8 16.09 5.31 1.13
C SER A 8 16.09 5.97 -0.24
N GLU A 9 15.40 5.36 -1.21
CA GLU A 9 15.33 5.90 -2.58
C GLU A 9 14.60 7.25 -2.61
N ILE A 10 13.41 7.33 -2.03
CA ILE A 10 12.63 8.57 -2.06
C ILE A 10 13.31 9.67 -1.25
N SER A 11 13.97 9.35 -0.13
CA SER A 11 14.75 10.33 0.64
C SER A 11 15.96 10.87 -0.13
N ALA A 12 16.45 10.15 -1.11
CA ALA A 12 17.50 10.55 -2.02
C ALA A 12 16.97 11.19 -3.33
N ASP A 13 15.70 11.63 -3.33
CA ASP A 13 15.00 12.23 -4.48
C ASP A 13 14.96 11.31 -5.71
N ARG A 14 14.91 10.01 -5.48
CA ARG A 14 14.75 9.00 -6.53
C ARG A 14 13.37 8.35 -6.42
N PRO A 15 12.53 8.44 -7.46
CA PRO A 15 11.24 7.78 -7.46
C PRO A 15 11.40 6.26 -7.51
N VAL A 16 10.44 5.54 -6.96
CA VAL A 16 10.36 4.09 -7.00
C VAL A 16 9.19 3.68 -7.87
N TYR A 17 9.45 2.86 -8.88
CA TYR A 17 8.40 2.22 -9.64
C TYR A 17 7.94 0.97 -8.92
N ILE A 18 6.63 0.77 -8.83
CA ILE A 18 6.02 -0.38 -8.18
C ILE A 18 4.96 -1.00 -9.07
N GLU A 19 4.87 -2.31 -9.05
CA GLU A 19 3.76 -3.08 -9.57
C GLU A 19 3.16 -3.99 -8.49
N ALA A 20 1.87 -4.19 -8.55
CA ALA A 20 1.17 -5.13 -7.67
C ALA A 20 -0.14 -5.60 -8.31
N TYR A 21 -0.75 -6.61 -7.68
CA TYR A 21 -1.95 -7.26 -8.18
C TYR A 21 -3.06 -7.22 -7.13
N SER A 22 -4.30 -7.16 -7.61
CA SER A 22 -5.50 -7.12 -6.76
C SER A 22 -6.03 -8.50 -6.42
N PHE A 23 -5.77 -9.49 -7.26
CA PHE A 23 -6.31 -10.82 -7.11
C PHE A 23 -5.21 -11.87 -7.10
N LEU A 24 -5.39 -12.88 -6.24
CA LEU A 24 -4.57 -14.08 -6.16
C LEU A 24 -5.47 -15.30 -6.26
N THR A 25 -5.19 -16.15 -7.24
CA THR A 25 -5.81 -17.47 -7.36
C THR A 25 -4.77 -18.53 -7.08
N GLU A 26 -5.06 -19.41 -6.14
CA GLU A 26 -4.22 -20.56 -5.82
C GLU A 26 -4.88 -21.86 -6.28
N ARG A 27 -4.14 -22.65 -7.05
CA ARG A 27 -4.57 -23.96 -7.52
C ARG A 27 -3.58 -25.03 -7.08
N ARG A 28 -4.06 -26.07 -6.42
CA ARG A 28 -3.24 -27.23 -6.10
C ARG A 28 -2.97 -28.03 -7.37
N LYS A 29 -1.70 -28.28 -7.67
CA LYS A 29 -1.31 -29.24 -8.70
C LYS A 29 -1.45 -30.66 -8.16
N PRO A 30 -2.04 -31.58 -8.93
CA PRO A 30 -2.15 -32.97 -8.50
C PRO A 30 -0.75 -33.59 -8.36
N LYS A 31 -0.57 -34.39 -7.33
CA LYS A 31 0.61 -35.27 -7.21
C LYS A 31 0.42 -36.47 -8.13
N PHE A 32 1.41 -36.74 -8.97
CA PHE A 32 1.45 -37.99 -9.73
C PHE A 32 2.55 -38.87 -9.13
N LEU A 33 2.13 -39.97 -8.44
CA LEU A 33 3.02 -40.85 -7.68
C LEU A 33 3.84 -40.08 -6.63
N PHE A 34 5.16 -40.04 -6.80
CA PHE A 34 6.09 -39.34 -5.89
C PHE A 34 6.61 -38.00 -6.47
N TRP A 35 6.19 -37.63 -7.67
CA TRP A 35 6.64 -36.44 -8.37
C TRP A 35 5.49 -35.47 -8.59
N GLY A 36 5.82 -34.19 -8.50
CA GLY A 36 4.83 -33.12 -8.68
C GLY A 36 4.06 -32.84 -7.39
N GLY A 37 3.14 -31.94 -7.50
CA GLY A 37 2.43 -31.33 -6.39
C GLY A 37 3.00 -29.94 -6.09
N GLY A 38 2.21 -29.15 -5.43
CA GLY A 38 2.55 -27.75 -5.13
C GLY A 38 1.34 -26.86 -5.31
N ILE A 39 1.56 -25.60 -5.09
CA ILE A 39 0.55 -24.57 -5.29
C ILE A 39 0.99 -23.73 -6.50
N GLU A 40 0.14 -23.68 -7.50
CA GLU A 40 0.26 -22.73 -8.60
C GLU A 40 -0.45 -21.45 -8.21
N ARG A 41 0.24 -20.32 -8.35
CA ARG A 41 -0.29 -19.01 -8.05
C ARG A 41 -0.44 -18.21 -9.33
N THR A 42 -1.62 -17.69 -9.56
CA THR A 42 -1.91 -16.79 -10.68
C THR A 42 -2.34 -15.46 -10.09
N TYR A 43 -1.72 -14.38 -10.58
CA TYR A 43 -2.01 -13.03 -10.17
C TYR A 43 -2.78 -12.33 -11.29
N ASP A 44 -3.82 -11.55 -10.94
CA ASP A 44 -4.65 -10.82 -11.89
C ASP A 44 -5.00 -9.43 -11.34
N GLY A 45 -5.53 -8.56 -12.23
CA GLY A 45 -5.82 -7.17 -11.88
C GLY A 45 -4.54 -6.39 -11.56
N GLY A 46 -3.48 -6.60 -12.36
CA GLY A 46 -2.20 -5.92 -12.18
C GLY A 46 -2.26 -4.44 -12.50
N HIS A 47 -1.55 -3.63 -11.71
CA HIS A 47 -1.33 -2.21 -11.96
C HIS A 47 0.10 -1.82 -11.58
N ALA A 48 0.58 -0.76 -12.21
CA ALA A 48 1.91 -0.22 -11.95
C ALA A 48 1.84 1.30 -11.79
N TRP A 49 2.60 1.83 -10.83
CA TRP A 49 2.62 3.26 -10.52
C TRP A 49 3.95 3.70 -9.94
N VAL A 50 4.06 4.99 -9.64
CA VAL A 50 5.26 5.60 -9.07
C VAL A 50 5.02 6.00 -7.63
N LEU A 51 6.00 5.74 -6.77
CA LEU A 51 6.11 6.26 -5.42
C LEU A 51 7.15 7.38 -5.42
N ASP A 52 6.76 8.59 -5.02
CA ASP A 52 7.62 9.78 -5.11
C ASP A 52 7.56 10.71 -3.91
N GLY A 53 6.91 10.28 -2.83
CA GLY A 53 6.85 11.04 -1.59
C GLY A 53 6.74 10.17 -0.35
N LEU A 54 7.24 10.69 0.77
CA LEU A 54 7.19 10.03 2.07
C LEU A 54 6.49 10.91 3.10
N ARG A 55 5.72 10.27 3.98
CA ARG A 55 5.22 10.89 5.19
C ARG A 55 5.20 9.87 6.32
N VAL A 56 5.79 10.22 7.44
CA VAL A 56 5.72 9.42 8.67
C VAL A 56 4.84 10.18 9.65
N LEU A 57 3.74 9.56 10.04
CA LEU A 57 2.85 10.07 11.07
C LEU A 57 3.15 9.34 12.37
N GLY A 58 3.38 10.10 13.44
CA GLY A 58 3.59 9.55 14.76
C GLY A 58 2.51 10.04 15.72
N ARG A 59 2.04 9.16 16.58
CA ARG A 59 1.21 9.55 17.71
C ARG A 59 1.75 8.98 19.01
N LYS A 60 1.69 9.79 20.03
CA LYS A 60 1.93 9.38 21.41
C LYS A 60 0.64 8.86 22.01
N ILE A 61 0.68 7.66 22.55
CA ILE A 61 -0.45 7.06 23.27
C ILE A 61 -0.04 6.89 24.72
N GLN A 62 -0.92 7.34 25.63
CA GLN A 62 -0.71 7.22 27.07
C GLN A 62 -1.86 6.45 27.69
N ILE A 63 -1.51 5.41 28.44
CA ILE A 63 -2.45 4.72 29.32
C ILE A 63 -2.43 5.45 30.65
N VAL A 64 -3.59 5.93 31.06
CA VAL A 64 -3.75 6.72 32.29
C VAL A 64 -4.60 5.95 33.31
N SER A 65 -4.17 5.94 34.54
CA SER A 65 -4.97 5.37 35.64
C SER A 65 -6.26 6.16 35.82
N ARG A 66 -7.39 5.48 35.87
CA ARG A 66 -8.70 6.11 36.17
C ARG A 66 -8.82 6.66 37.60
N ILE A 67 -8.00 6.15 38.52
CA ILE A 67 -8.10 6.47 39.95
C ILE A 67 -7.12 7.59 40.30
N SER A 68 -5.90 7.53 39.85
CA SER A 68 -4.83 8.45 40.23
C SER A 68 -4.47 9.48 39.14
N GLU A 69 -5.09 9.40 37.99
CA GLU A 69 -4.77 10.20 36.78
C GLU A 69 -3.28 10.13 36.36
N ALA A 70 -2.52 9.24 36.99
CA ALA A 70 -1.11 9.04 36.65
C ALA A 70 -0.96 8.28 35.33
N VAL A 71 0.03 8.66 34.56
CA VAL A 71 0.42 7.93 33.35
C VAL A 71 1.08 6.62 33.76
N ILE A 72 0.46 5.50 33.39
CA ILE A 72 0.96 4.15 33.67
C ILE A 72 1.98 3.75 32.62
N GLU A 73 1.66 4.04 31.36
CA GLU A 73 2.50 3.64 30.22
C GLU A 73 2.43 4.69 29.11
N THR A 74 3.51 4.83 28.37
CA THR A 74 3.57 5.67 27.16
C THR A 74 4.22 4.89 26.04
N PHE A 75 3.56 4.83 24.89
CA PHE A 75 4.15 4.26 23.69
C PHE A 75 3.87 5.14 22.47
N TYR A 76 4.64 4.92 21.42
CA TYR A 76 4.55 5.67 20.19
C TYR A 76 4.18 4.72 19.06
N GLU A 77 3.13 5.07 18.32
CA GLU A 77 2.79 4.40 17.07
C GLU A 77 3.24 5.26 15.89
N THR A 78 3.75 4.61 14.87
CA THR A 78 4.10 5.27 13.61
C THR A 78 3.33 4.64 12.46
N ASN A 79 2.84 5.49 11.56
CA ASN A 79 2.24 5.08 10.30
C ASN A 79 3.10 5.64 9.16
N ASN A 80 3.66 4.74 8.37
CA ASN A 80 4.50 5.07 7.24
C ASN A 80 3.63 5.19 5.99
N LEU A 81 3.59 6.37 5.40
CA LEU A 81 2.83 6.66 4.21
C LEU A 81 3.75 6.94 3.03
N VAL A 82 3.36 6.50 1.85
CA VAL A 82 4.01 6.82 0.58
C VAL A 82 3.05 7.53 -0.35
N TYR A 83 3.52 8.53 -1.04
CA TYR A 83 2.73 9.19 -2.08
C TYR A 83 2.75 8.33 -3.34
N CYS A 84 1.56 7.97 -3.82
CA CYS A 84 1.35 7.17 -5.01
C CYS A 84 0.85 8.06 -6.15
N SER A 85 1.59 8.08 -7.24
CA SER A 85 1.18 8.67 -8.52
C SER A 85 0.70 7.53 -9.42
N LEU A 86 -0.59 7.24 -9.37
CA LEU A 86 -1.19 6.04 -9.96
C LEU A 86 -1.33 6.10 -11.48
N GLY A 87 -1.05 7.25 -12.10
CA GLY A 87 -1.02 7.40 -13.55
C GLY A 87 -2.38 7.25 -14.26
N TRP A 88 -3.45 7.16 -13.52
CA TRP A 88 -4.77 7.01 -14.12
C TRP A 88 -5.25 8.32 -14.74
N ASN A 89 -5.61 8.26 -16.01
CA ASN A 89 -6.12 9.41 -16.73
C ASN A 89 -7.53 9.77 -16.21
N TRP A 90 -7.72 11.05 -15.89
CA TRP A 90 -8.99 11.62 -15.45
C TRP A 90 -10.19 11.33 -16.40
N LYS A 91 -9.94 11.05 -17.70
CA LYS A 91 -10.98 10.73 -18.70
C LYS A 91 -11.79 9.47 -18.36
N TYR A 92 -11.25 8.57 -17.58
CA TYR A 92 -11.88 7.28 -17.26
C TYR A 92 -12.47 7.22 -15.85
N LYS A 93 -12.48 8.33 -15.14
CA LYS A 93 -12.99 8.39 -13.77
C LYS A 93 -14.08 9.43 -13.63
N SER A 94 -15.08 9.10 -12.82
CA SER A 94 -16.09 10.07 -12.39
C SER A 94 -15.43 11.29 -11.74
N PRO A 95 -15.94 12.50 -11.95
CA PRO A 95 -15.40 13.70 -11.32
C PRO A 95 -15.32 13.54 -9.80
N GLY A 96 -14.17 13.77 -9.21
CA GLY A 96 -13.95 13.70 -7.77
C GLY A 96 -13.12 12.50 -7.28
N THR A 97 -12.82 11.50 -8.10
CA THR A 97 -11.97 10.37 -7.75
C THR A 97 -10.53 10.60 -8.18
N THR A 98 -9.78 11.44 -7.50
CA THR A 98 -8.33 11.39 -7.60
C THR A 98 -7.84 10.30 -6.65
N THR A 99 -7.16 9.34 -7.21
CA THR A 99 -6.57 8.24 -6.46
C THR A 99 -5.10 8.48 -6.11
N ASN A 100 -4.50 9.53 -6.67
CA ASN A 100 -3.17 9.96 -6.26
C ASN A 100 -3.20 10.50 -4.83
N GLY A 101 -2.21 10.14 -4.02
CA GLY A 101 -2.12 10.59 -2.64
C GLY A 101 -1.29 9.66 -1.77
N TYR A 102 -1.33 9.91 -0.47
CA TYR A 102 -0.60 9.11 0.51
C TYR A 102 -1.37 7.86 0.90
N TYR A 103 -0.73 6.71 0.75
CA TYR A 103 -1.24 5.39 1.14
C TYR A 103 -0.32 4.76 2.18
N PRO A 104 -0.85 3.89 3.06
CA PRO A 104 -0.02 3.10 3.94
C PRO A 104 0.99 2.28 3.15
N SER A 105 2.23 2.32 3.58
CA SER A 105 3.32 1.62 2.91
C SER A 105 3.06 0.11 2.86
N GLY A 106 3.06 -0.46 1.66
CA GLY A 106 2.78 -1.89 1.43
C GLY A 106 1.30 -2.28 1.38
N ILE A 107 0.38 -1.32 1.60
CA ILE A 107 -1.07 -1.55 1.51
C ILE A 107 -1.69 -0.45 0.65
N PHE A 108 -1.93 -0.75 -0.61
CA PHE A 108 -2.43 0.24 -1.58
C PHE A 108 -3.90 -0.03 -1.90
N ASP A 109 -4.78 0.36 -0.95
CA ASP A 109 -6.22 0.16 -1.07
C ASP A 109 -6.89 1.41 -1.66
N THR A 110 -7.10 1.40 -2.97
CA THR A 110 -7.70 2.52 -3.67
C THR A 110 -9.20 2.67 -3.38
N ASN A 111 -9.84 1.67 -2.75
CA ASN A 111 -11.23 1.76 -2.28
C ASN A 111 -11.38 2.77 -1.16
N LYS A 112 -10.40 2.84 -0.28
CA LYS A 112 -10.39 3.78 0.84
C LYS A 112 -9.90 5.16 0.45
N GLY A 113 -9.26 5.27 -0.71
CA GLY A 113 -8.57 6.48 -1.14
C GLY A 113 -7.33 6.80 -0.29
N PRO A 114 -6.67 7.92 -0.57
CA PRO A 114 -5.53 8.34 0.22
C PRO A 114 -5.93 8.70 1.66
N GLU A 115 -5.15 8.26 2.63
CA GLU A 115 -5.43 8.45 4.07
C GLU A 115 -5.57 9.90 4.52
N MET A 116 -5.05 10.84 3.75
CA MET A 116 -5.09 12.28 4.05
C MET A 116 -6.36 12.99 3.56
N ARG A 117 -7.29 12.28 2.97
CA ARG A 117 -8.60 12.82 2.63
C ARG A 117 -9.62 12.39 3.66
N SER A 118 -10.42 13.33 4.16
CA SER A 118 -11.64 13.02 4.89
C SER A 118 -12.42 11.99 4.08
N ALA A 119 -12.83 10.92 4.74
CA ALA A 119 -13.55 9.82 4.15
C ALA A 119 -14.79 10.31 3.37
N SER A 120 -14.62 10.63 2.11
CA SER A 120 -15.73 10.66 1.19
C SER A 120 -15.89 9.23 0.69
N THR A 121 -16.89 8.58 1.19
CA THR A 121 -17.37 7.28 0.72
C THR A 121 -17.76 7.40 -0.75
N SER A 122 -16.83 7.23 -1.66
CA SER A 122 -17.18 7.05 -3.05
C SER A 122 -17.45 5.57 -3.30
N THR A 123 -18.70 5.22 -3.30
CA THR A 123 -19.28 3.93 -3.67
C THR A 123 -19.34 3.74 -5.19
N TYR A 124 -18.26 3.98 -5.93
CA TYR A 124 -18.30 3.77 -7.37
C TYR A 124 -17.05 3.07 -7.90
N GLY A 125 -17.32 1.88 -8.44
CA GLY A 125 -16.36 1.08 -9.17
C GLY A 125 -15.63 0.10 -8.26
N GLN A 126 -15.37 -1.07 -8.81
CA GLN A 126 -14.45 -2.04 -8.21
C GLN A 126 -13.08 -1.38 -8.08
N ALA A 127 -12.83 -0.81 -6.92
CA ALA A 127 -11.55 -0.23 -6.64
C ALA A 127 -10.64 -1.37 -6.16
N ASP A 128 -9.46 -1.43 -6.70
CA ASP A 128 -8.55 -2.53 -6.51
C ASP A 128 -7.72 -2.33 -5.25
N ARG A 129 -7.55 -3.39 -4.51
CA ARG A 129 -6.66 -3.46 -3.37
C ARG A 129 -5.39 -4.17 -3.80
N TYR A 130 -4.34 -3.42 -4.09
CA TYR A 130 -3.06 -3.92 -4.55
C TYR A 130 -2.21 -4.40 -3.38
N VAL A 131 -2.27 -5.68 -3.07
CA VAL A 131 -1.59 -6.29 -1.92
C VAL A 131 -0.83 -7.57 -2.27
N TYR A 132 -0.95 -8.05 -3.50
CA TYR A 132 -0.32 -9.29 -3.93
C TYR A 132 0.87 -9.01 -4.85
N ASN A 133 1.93 -9.80 -4.69
CA ASN A 133 3.13 -9.79 -5.54
C ASN A 133 3.66 -8.37 -5.79
N LEU A 134 3.89 -7.61 -4.71
CA LEU A 134 4.42 -6.25 -4.79
C LEU A 134 5.90 -6.30 -5.18
N ASN A 135 6.20 -5.84 -6.38
CA ASN A 135 7.56 -5.71 -6.91
C ASN A 135 7.94 -4.24 -7.05
N ILE A 136 9.17 -3.92 -6.72
CA ILE A 136 9.70 -2.55 -6.83
C ILE A 136 10.91 -2.51 -7.76
N ILE A 137 11.04 -1.43 -8.50
CA ILE A 137 12.23 -1.08 -9.27
C ILE A 137 12.78 0.22 -8.67
N THR A 138 14.04 0.17 -8.27
CA THR A 138 14.76 1.25 -7.62
C THR A 138 15.96 1.70 -8.46
N GLY A 139 16.69 2.72 -8.00
CA GLY A 139 17.84 3.25 -8.71
C GLY A 139 17.50 4.07 -9.95
N ILE A 140 16.26 4.51 -10.09
CA ILE A 140 15.82 5.38 -11.18
C ILE A 140 16.49 6.75 -10.99
N ARG A 141 17.26 7.17 -11.99
CA ARG A 141 17.91 8.50 -12.01
C ARG A 141 17.11 9.42 -12.90
N ARG A 142 16.95 10.64 -12.44
CA ARG A 142 16.43 11.76 -13.26
C ARG A 142 17.53 12.29 -14.16
#